data_22f11d61b062e4b0cc035261ffbba2e3
#
_entry.id   22f11d61b062e4b0cc035261ffbba2e3
#
_cell.length_a   1.000
_cell.length_b   1.000
_cell.length_c   1.000
_cell.angle_alpha   90.00
_cell.angle_beta   90.00
_cell.angle_gamma   90.00
#
_symmetry.space_group_name_H-M   'P 1'
#
loop_
_entity.id
_entity.type
_entity.pdbx_description
1 polymer ?
#
loop_
_entity_poly.entity_id
_entity_poly.type
_entity_poly.pdbx_seq_one_letter_code
_entity_poly.pdbx_strand_id
1 'polypeptide(L)'
;MKKLLFIFLAITLNGCDKNDSPRCVGIDCLPPATQTGAGTFGCLVNGVPFYTNVGITCFYQLVGGEYYFAIGVPRESGFPDTIAIGTDSLQIEDDQSYQLGEPLPGNAFAEVLFRFDQTIPGFI
;
A
#
# COMPACT_ATOMS: atom_id res chain seq x y z
N MET A 1 -33.92 -49.18 3.38
CA MET A 1 -33.85 -47.87 4.05
C MET A 1 -32.48 -47.58 4.70
N LYS A 2 -31.77 -48.55 5.26
CA LYS A 2 -30.44 -48.31 5.85
C LYS A 2 -29.33 -47.87 4.86
N LYS A 3 -29.40 -48.31 3.60
CA LYS A 3 -28.42 -47.98 2.57
C LYS A 3 -28.57 -46.52 2.03
N LEU A 4 -29.77 -45.98 2.08
CA LEU A 4 -30.04 -44.58 1.64
C LEU A 4 -29.50 -43.57 2.64
N LEU A 5 -29.47 -43.91 3.93
CA LEU A 5 -28.97 -43.06 5.00
C LEU A 5 -27.43 -42.85 4.88
N PHE A 6 -26.70 -43.87 4.46
CA PHE A 6 -25.26 -43.82 4.25
C PHE A 6 -24.86 -42.93 3.05
N ILE A 7 -25.68 -42.90 2.01
CA ILE A 7 -25.43 -42.03 0.84
C ILE A 7 -25.63 -40.55 1.20
N PHE A 8 -26.62 -40.28 2.07
CA PHE A 8 -26.87 -38.90 2.50
C PHE A 8 -25.76 -38.36 3.43
N LEU A 9 -25.13 -39.21 4.24
CA LEU A 9 -24.02 -38.83 5.12
C LEU A 9 -22.71 -38.56 4.34
N ALA A 10 -22.53 -39.23 3.19
CA ALA A 10 -21.32 -39.05 2.37
C ALA A 10 -21.29 -37.69 1.59
N ILE A 11 -22.45 -37.05 1.40
CA ILE A 11 -22.55 -35.80 0.65
C ILE A 11 -22.24 -34.58 1.54
N THR A 12 -22.31 -34.72 2.85
CA THR A 12 -22.08 -33.60 3.79
C THR A 12 -20.59 -33.33 4.11
N LEU A 13 -19.67 -34.17 3.62
CA LEU A 13 -18.23 -34.03 3.89
C LEU A 13 -17.45 -33.27 2.81
N ASN A 14 -18.12 -32.79 1.78
CA ASN A 14 -17.50 -31.85 0.83
C ASN A 14 -17.61 -30.41 1.33
N GLY A 15 -17.12 -30.16 2.52
CA GLY A 15 -16.82 -28.82 2.98
C GLY A 15 -15.65 -28.27 2.13
N CYS A 16 -15.96 -27.56 1.06
CA CYS A 16 -14.98 -26.72 0.39
C CYS A 16 -14.48 -25.70 1.42
N ASP A 17 -13.26 -25.88 1.87
CA ASP A 17 -12.53 -24.88 2.63
C ASP A 17 -12.23 -23.72 1.66
N LYS A 18 -13.11 -22.72 1.65
CA LYS A 18 -13.03 -21.53 0.78
C LYS A 18 -11.96 -20.53 1.25
N ASN A 19 -11.03 -20.96 2.07
CA ASN A 19 -9.97 -20.08 2.59
C ASN A 19 -8.63 -20.19 1.85
N ASP A 20 -8.54 -20.98 0.81
CA ASP A 20 -7.40 -20.93 -0.11
C ASP A 20 -7.67 -19.96 -1.26
N SER A 21 -7.91 -18.69 -0.96
CA SER A 21 -7.56 -17.66 -1.92
C SER A 21 -6.07 -17.80 -2.17
N PRO A 22 -5.63 -18.01 -3.42
CA PRO A 22 -4.21 -18.11 -3.71
C PRO A 22 -3.57 -16.83 -3.16
N ARG A 23 -2.71 -16.99 -2.14
CA ARG A 23 -1.97 -15.85 -1.60
C ARG A 23 -1.11 -15.35 -2.73
N CYS A 24 -1.49 -14.23 -3.29
CA CYS A 24 -0.66 -13.59 -4.28
C CYS A 24 0.72 -13.28 -3.66
N VAL A 25 1.78 -13.34 -4.45
CA VAL A 25 3.16 -13.16 -3.98
C VAL A 25 3.83 -12.05 -4.80
N GLY A 26 4.47 -11.13 -4.11
CA GLY A 26 5.25 -10.09 -4.76
C GLY A 26 4.40 -9.17 -5.65
N ILE A 27 4.86 -8.95 -6.88
CA ILE A 27 4.25 -8.00 -7.82
C ILE A 27 2.82 -8.36 -8.23
N ASP A 28 2.46 -9.63 -8.22
CA ASP A 28 1.13 -10.10 -8.61
C ASP A 28 0.04 -9.65 -7.63
N CYS A 29 0.44 -9.18 -6.45
CA CYS A 29 -0.46 -8.63 -5.44
C CYS A 29 -0.75 -7.14 -5.62
N LEU A 30 -0.03 -6.48 -6.51
CA LEU A 30 -0.20 -5.04 -6.72
C LEU A 30 -1.39 -4.76 -7.63
N PRO A 31 -2.11 -3.66 -7.43
CA PRO A 31 -3.13 -3.23 -8.37
C PRO A 31 -2.51 -2.96 -9.74
N PRO A 32 -3.28 -3.14 -10.83
CA PRO A 32 -2.79 -2.83 -12.17
C PRO A 32 -2.31 -1.38 -12.27
N ALA A 33 -1.18 -1.17 -12.94
CA ALA A 33 -0.71 0.18 -13.24
C ALA A 33 -1.70 0.84 -14.22
N THR A 34 -2.21 2.00 -13.86
CA THR A 34 -3.15 2.77 -14.68
C THR A 34 -2.67 4.21 -14.84
N GLN A 35 -3.05 4.84 -15.96
CA GLN A 35 -2.82 6.27 -16.21
C GLN A 35 -4.12 7.08 -16.09
N THR A 36 -5.18 6.46 -15.55
CA THR A 36 -6.53 7.04 -15.52
C THR A 36 -6.97 7.51 -14.14
N GLY A 37 -6.04 7.58 -13.17
CA GLY A 37 -6.37 8.02 -11.81
C GLY A 37 -7.33 7.06 -11.09
N ALA A 38 -7.02 5.77 -11.10
CA ALA A 38 -7.87 4.73 -10.48
C ALA A 38 -7.98 4.83 -8.95
N GLY A 39 -7.28 5.79 -8.31
CA GLY A 39 -7.30 5.97 -6.87
C GLY A 39 -6.66 4.82 -6.11
N THR A 40 -5.77 4.07 -6.76
CA THR A 40 -5.03 2.97 -6.15
C THR A 40 -3.55 3.30 -6.07
N PHE A 41 -2.90 2.82 -5.03
CA PHE A 41 -1.45 2.87 -4.88
C PHE A 41 -0.93 1.47 -4.59
N GLY A 42 0.21 1.12 -5.19
CA GLY A 42 0.87 -0.15 -4.92
C GLY A 42 2.36 -0.10 -5.18
N CYS A 43 3.13 -0.70 -4.28
CA CYS A 43 4.57 -0.89 -4.44
C CYS A 43 5.06 -2.12 -3.66
N LEU A 44 6.32 -2.49 -3.85
CA LEU A 44 6.98 -3.49 -3.02
C LEU A 44 7.91 -2.78 -2.02
N VAL A 45 7.80 -3.12 -0.76
CA VAL A 45 8.72 -2.69 0.29
C VAL A 45 9.49 -3.93 0.75
N ASN A 46 10.77 -4.01 0.43
CA ASN A 46 11.60 -5.19 0.67
C ASN A 46 10.99 -6.50 0.13
N GLY A 47 10.37 -6.43 -1.06
CA GLY A 47 9.69 -7.57 -1.69
C GLY A 47 8.30 -7.88 -1.15
N VAL A 48 7.84 -7.18 -0.11
CA VAL A 48 6.50 -7.35 0.47
C VAL A 48 5.53 -6.38 -0.19
N PRO A 49 4.38 -6.84 -0.69
CA PRO A 49 3.40 -5.98 -1.31
C PRO A 49 2.78 -4.99 -0.31
N PHE A 50 2.80 -3.73 -0.70
CA PHE A 50 2.06 -2.66 -0.07
C PHE A 50 1.08 -2.09 -1.08
N TYR A 51 -0.21 -2.10 -0.77
CA TYR A 51 -1.22 -1.50 -1.63
C TYR A 51 -2.37 -0.93 -0.80
N THR A 52 -3.01 0.09 -1.33
CA THR A 52 -4.21 0.70 -0.76
C THR A 52 -5.03 1.40 -1.85
N ASN A 53 -6.30 1.58 -1.58
CA ASN A 53 -7.23 2.39 -2.36
C ASN A 53 -7.98 3.41 -1.51
N VAL A 54 -7.54 3.59 -0.26
CA VAL A 54 -8.17 4.51 0.70
C VAL A 54 -7.13 5.42 1.34
N GLY A 55 -7.56 6.62 1.73
CA GLY A 55 -6.73 7.54 2.49
C GLY A 55 -5.54 8.13 1.74
N ILE A 56 -5.44 7.96 0.41
CA ILE A 56 -4.38 8.56 -0.39
C ILE A 56 -4.59 10.07 -0.39
N THR A 57 -3.58 10.80 0.06
CA THR A 57 -3.55 12.27 0.03
C THR A 57 -2.51 12.74 -0.95
N CYS A 58 -2.83 13.78 -1.71
CA CYS A 58 -1.92 14.38 -2.67
C CYS A 58 -2.06 15.90 -2.64
N PHE A 59 -0.94 16.60 -2.68
CA PHE A 59 -0.95 18.04 -2.86
C PHE A 59 0.22 18.49 -3.74
N TYR A 60 0.02 19.62 -4.39
CA TYR A 60 1.04 20.38 -5.09
C TYR A 60 0.82 21.87 -4.79
N GLN A 61 1.80 22.50 -4.19
CA GLN A 61 1.62 23.87 -3.69
C GLN A 61 2.89 24.69 -3.85
N LEU A 62 2.68 26.00 -4.00
CA LEU A 62 3.74 27.02 -3.98
C LEU A 62 3.78 27.66 -2.60
N VAL A 63 4.89 27.56 -1.91
CA VAL A 63 5.11 28.15 -0.58
C VAL A 63 6.42 28.90 -0.59
N GLY A 64 6.36 30.21 -0.29
CA GLY A 64 7.56 31.05 -0.23
C GLY A 64 8.31 31.21 -1.56
N GLY A 65 7.67 30.93 -2.70
CA GLY A 65 8.30 30.93 -4.03
C GLY A 65 8.86 29.58 -4.47
N GLU A 66 8.73 28.55 -3.65
CA GLU A 66 9.22 27.19 -3.89
C GLU A 66 8.04 26.21 -4.05
N TYR A 67 8.20 25.22 -4.93
CA TYR A 67 7.17 24.21 -5.18
C TYR A 67 7.39 22.97 -4.34
N TYR A 68 6.30 22.47 -3.79
CA TYR A 68 6.26 21.25 -2.99
C TYR A 68 5.17 20.30 -3.50
N PHE A 69 5.56 19.09 -3.78
CA PHE A 69 4.64 18.01 -4.13
C PHE A 69 4.73 16.91 -3.08
N ALA A 70 3.61 16.33 -2.69
CA ALA A 70 3.63 15.11 -1.91
C ALA A 70 2.41 14.23 -2.16
N ILE A 71 2.65 12.92 -2.12
CA ILE A 71 1.64 11.88 -2.00
C ILE A 71 1.90 11.15 -0.70
N GLY A 72 0.90 11.14 0.18
CA GLY A 72 0.89 10.37 1.42
C GLY A 72 -0.05 9.18 1.27
N VAL A 73 0.45 7.99 1.54
CA VAL A 73 -0.26 6.73 1.35
C VAL A 73 -0.27 5.94 2.66
N PRO A 74 -1.32 6.08 3.48
CA PRO A 74 -1.44 5.34 4.71
C PRO A 74 -1.85 3.89 4.46
N ARG A 75 -1.55 3.03 5.41
CA ARG A 75 -2.09 1.68 5.51
C ARG A 75 -2.89 1.55 6.80
N GLU A 76 -4.03 0.88 6.74
CA GLU A 76 -4.89 0.70 7.93
C GLU A 76 -4.24 -0.18 8.99
N SER A 77 -3.47 -1.17 8.57
CA SER A 77 -2.76 -2.08 9.48
C SER A 77 -1.56 -2.74 8.79
N GLY A 78 -0.54 -3.01 9.57
CA GLY A 78 0.67 -3.68 9.10
C GLY A 78 1.83 -2.72 8.88
N PHE A 79 2.94 -3.27 8.44
CA PHE A 79 4.20 -2.58 8.20
C PHE A 79 4.50 -2.48 6.69
N PRO A 80 4.91 -1.33 6.15
CA PRO A 80 5.01 -0.01 6.82
C PRO A 80 3.63 0.65 7.02
N ASP A 81 3.56 1.61 7.95
CA ASP A 81 2.30 2.33 8.24
C ASP A 81 1.95 3.36 7.17
N THR A 82 2.95 4.03 6.60
CA THR A 82 2.75 5.07 5.59
C THR A 82 3.93 5.09 4.63
N ILE A 83 3.63 5.30 3.36
CA ILE A 83 4.63 5.64 2.34
C ILE A 83 4.37 7.08 1.91
N ALA A 84 5.42 7.87 1.87
CA ALA A 84 5.39 9.23 1.33
C ALA A 84 6.30 9.31 0.11
N ILE A 85 5.82 9.97 -0.94
CA ILE A 85 6.61 10.35 -2.11
C ILE A 85 6.43 11.85 -2.26
N GLY A 86 7.53 12.58 -2.43
CA GLY A 86 7.43 14.02 -2.52
C GLY A 86 8.62 14.68 -3.18
N THR A 87 8.53 16.01 -3.26
CA THR A 87 9.63 16.88 -3.67
C THR A 87 9.84 17.95 -2.61
N ASP A 88 11.07 18.35 -2.43
CA ASP A 88 11.44 19.50 -1.60
C ASP A 88 12.00 20.60 -2.51
N SER A 89 11.32 21.76 -2.56
CA SER A 89 11.72 22.92 -3.36
C SER A 89 11.99 22.58 -4.84
N LEU A 90 11.20 21.65 -5.40
CA LEU A 90 11.35 21.17 -6.78
C LEU A 90 10.03 21.25 -7.53
N GLN A 91 10.00 22.05 -8.59
CA GLN A 91 8.88 22.08 -9.52
C GLN A 91 8.85 20.78 -10.33
N ILE A 92 7.70 20.12 -10.34
CA ILE A 92 7.49 18.94 -11.20
C ILE A 92 6.86 19.38 -12.52
N GLU A 93 7.24 18.73 -13.60
CA GLU A 93 6.73 18.96 -14.95
C GLU A 93 6.18 17.67 -15.53
N ASP A 94 5.20 17.78 -16.41
CA ASP A 94 4.62 16.64 -17.09
C ASP A 94 5.67 15.92 -17.96
N ASP A 95 5.54 14.61 -18.06
CA ASP A 95 6.40 13.74 -18.88
C ASP A 95 7.89 13.74 -18.49
N GLN A 96 8.23 14.24 -17.28
CA GLN A 96 9.59 14.18 -16.75
C GLN A 96 9.77 13.01 -15.79
N SER A 97 10.99 12.49 -15.76
CA SER A 97 11.39 11.46 -14.81
C SER A 97 12.29 12.04 -13.74
N TYR A 98 11.97 11.78 -12.48
CA TYR A 98 12.73 12.24 -11.33
C TYR A 98 13.34 11.05 -10.60
N GLN A 99 14.64 11.15 -10.26
CA GLN A 99 15.27 10.16 -9.41
C GLN A 99 14.92 10.44 -7.95
N LEU A 100 14.50 9.39 -7.24
CA LEU A 100 14.21 9.49 -5.82
C LEU A 100 15.53 9.39 -5.03
N GLY A 101 15.78 10.35 -4.19
CA GLY A 101 16.97 10.45 -3.35
C GLY A 101 16.63 10.81 -1.91
N GLU A 102 17.53 11.53 -1.26
CA GLU A 102 17.28 12.06 0.07
C GLU A 102 16.35 13.27 0.02
N PRO A 103 15.57 13.54 1.09
CA PRO A 103 14.68 14.70 1.19
C PRO A 103 15.50 15.99 1.42
N LEU A 104 16.10 16.48 0.37
CA LEU A 104 16.90 17.71 0.35
C LEU A 104 16.32 18.70 -0.67
N PRO A 105 16.51 20.00 -0.49
CA PRO A 105 16.07 21.02 -1.43
C PRO A 105 16.52 20.72 -2.87
N GLY A 106 15.57 20.74 -3.81
CA GLY A 106 15.79 20.42 -5.22
C GLY A 106 15.69 18.94 -5.56
N ASN A 107 15.33 18.08 -4.61
CA ASN A 107 15.21 16.66 -4.82
C ASN A 107 13.76 16.15 -4.79
N ALA A 108 13.54 15.04 -5.51
CA ALA A 108 12.42 14.14 -5.27
C ALA A 108 12.86 13.03 -4.32
N PHE A 109 11.95 12.57 -3.47
CA PHE A 109 12.26 11.54 -2.47
C PHE A 109 11.10 10.57 -2.26
N ALA A 110 11.40 9.41 -1.70
CA ALA A 110 10.40 8.50 -1.15
C ALA A 110 10.82 8.05 0.24
N GLU A 111 9.89 8.08 1.16
CA GLU A 111 10.10 7.71 2.55
C GLU A 111 9.08 6.66 3.01
N VAL A 112 9.54 5.82 3.90
CA VAL A 112 8.70 4.85 4.60
C VAL A 112 8.61 5.31 6.06
N LEU A 113 7.42 5.71 6.46
CA LEU A 113 7.16 6.20 7.80
C LEU A 113 6.59 5.08 8.67
N PHE A 114 7.06 5.02 9.91
CA PHE A 114 6.60 4.09 10.92
C PHE A 114 5.86 4.88 11.99
N ARG A 115 4.66 4.46 12.31
CA ARG A 115 3.99 4.93 13.51
C ARG A 115 4.66 4.22 14.68
N PHE A 116 5.42 4.96 15.46
CA PHE A 116 5.80 4.47 16.79
C PHE A 116 4.53 4.52 17.66
N ASP A 117 3.93 3.36 17.88
CA ASP A 117 2.93 3.22 18.92
C ASP A 117 3.65 3.43 20.26
N GLN A 118 3.47 4.61 20.85
CA GLN A 118 4.05 5.00 22.15
C GLN A 118 3.34 4.31 23.32
N THR A 119 2.75 3.17 23.11
CA THR A 119 2.30 2.28 24.18
C THR A 119 3.35 1.20 24.42
N ILE A 120 4.52 1.60 24.96
CA ILE A 120 5.33 0.69 25.74
C ILE A 120 4.80 0.79 27.18
N PRO A 121 4.00 -0.17 27.67
CA PRO A 121 3.66 -0.20 29.09
C PRO A 121 4.89 -0.68 29.83
N GLY A 122 5.55 0.18 30.57
CA GLY A 122 6.53 -0.23 31.57
C GLY A 122 7.88 0.48 31.53
N PHE A 123 7.90 1.80 31.57
CA PHE A 123 8.98 2.53 32.20
C PHE A 123 8.35 3.54 33.18
N ILE A 124 8.22 3.09 34.42
CA ILE A 124 8.15 3.94 35.61
C ILE A 124 9.51 3.83 36.27
#